data_e00caadaaa37e2a088c95940c7d22cbf
#
_entry.id   e00caadaaa37e2a088c95940c7d22cbf
#
_cell.length_a   1.000
_cell.length_b   1.000
_cell.length_c   1.000
_cell.angle_alpha   90.00
_cell.angle_beta   90.00
_cell.angle_gamma   90.00
#
_symmetry.space_group_name_H-M   'P 1'
#
loop_
_entity.id
_entity.type
_entity.pdbx_description
1 polymer ?
#
loop_
_entity_poly.entity_id
_entity_poly.type
_entity_poly.pdbx_seq_one_letter_code
_entity_poly.pdbx_strand_id
1 'polypeptide(L)'
;PYRQLLANDTTYLRFPIRDVDVPKSVEAVHQLIDKLEYLMQQDGYTYIHCWGGVGRTGTIVACYEARQMEEPTLEKVLTAMRNNFAEMPKASYRKAPETQEQIDFVRRFVESCKQREGQLKLRTKDRIRGSLMAGAAGDALGYTVEFMSRKSILAQYGSKGITKFDLTSDDKALVSDDTQMTLFTACGMLMGVTRGYMRGIGGQPEEYVDGAYLDWYYTQTGKKKQMLTNDFHYTWLRDLPELAHRRAPGNTCLSACESLFQGKEVQNNSKGCGGVM
;
A
#
# COMPACT_ATOMS: atom_id res chain seq x y z
N PRO A 1 -18.22 28.75 -13.65
CA PRO A 1 -19.25 29.80 -13.65
C PRO A 1 -20.57 29.38 -12.97
N TYR A 2 -20.87 28.05 -12.91
CA TYR A 2 -22.13 27.53 -12.36
C TYR A 2 -21.98 26.83 -11.00
N ARG A 3 -20.80 26.90 -10.35
CA ARG A 3 -20.56 26.29 -9.02
C ARG A 3 -21.61 26.70 -7.98
N GLN A 4 -22.08 27.94 -8.07
CA GLN A 4 -23.10 28.48 -7.16
C GLN A 4 -24.49 27.87 -7.37
N LEU A 5 -24.72 27.17 -8.48
CA LEU A 5 -25.99 26.50 -8.82
C LEU A 5 -25.99 25.01 -8.45
N LEU A 6 -24.87 24.48 -7.97
CA LEU A 6 -24.77 23.10 -7.55
C LEU A 6 -25.26 22.95 -6.11
N ALA A 7 -25.79 21.79 -5.78
CA ALA A 7 -26.17 21.44 -4.42
C ALA A 7 -24.97 21.49 -3.47
N ASN A 8 -25.18 21.77 -2.19
CA ASN A 8 -24.12 21.97 -1.20
C ASN A 8 -23.27 20.73 -0.96
N ASP A 9 -23.78 19.54 -1.25
CA ASP A 9 -23.11 18.24 -1.14
C ASP A 9 -22.39 17.83 -2.44
N THR A 10 -22.44 18.66 -3.49
CA THR A 10 -21.80 18.37 -4.76
C THR A 10 -20.31 18.75 -4.75
N THR A 11 -19.44 17.78 -4.94
CA THR A 11 -18.01 18.03 -5.16
C THR A 11 -17.75 18.54 -6.57
N TYR A 12 -17.23 19.77 -6.68
CA TYR A 12 -16.90 20.39 -7.97
C TYR A 12 -15.39 20.31 -8.23
N LEU A 13 -15.00 19.65 -9.33
CA LEU A 13 -13.63 19.59 -9.82
C LEU A 13 -13.50 20.30 -11.15
N ARG A 14 -12.48 21.14 -11.31
CA ARG A 14 -12.13 21.78 -12.56
C ARG A 14 -10.78 21.26 -13.07
N PHE A 15 -10.80 20.66 -14.26
CA PHE A 15 -9.59 20.23 -14.98
C PHE A 15 -9.49 21.01 -16.29
N PRO A 16 -8.66 22.06 -16.36
CA PRO A 16 -8.63 22.96 -17.49
C PRO A 16 -7.90 22.34 -18.69
N ILE A 17 -8.62 22.24 -19.80
CA ILE A 17 -8.08 21.90 -21.12
C ILE A 17 -8.57 22.96 -22.09
N ARG A 18 -7.68 23.51 -22.93
CA ARG A 18 -8.07 24.47 -23.98
C ARG A 18 -9.03 23.80 -24.96
N ASP A 19 -9.86 24.60 -25.61
CA ASP A 19 -10.76 24.06 -26.63
C ASP A 19 -9.97 23.45 -27.77
N VAL A 20 -10.43 22.30 -28.27
CA VAL A 20 -9.80 21.51 -29.34
C VAL A 20 -8.38 20.97 -28.97
N ASP A 21 -7.91 21.17 -27.75
CA ASP A 21 -6.57 20.82 -27.26
C ASP A 21 -6.59 19.55 -26.40
N VAL A 22 -5.42 19.16 -25.92
CA VAL A 22 -5.16 17.98 -25.07
C VAL A 22 -4.85 18.38 -23.63
N PRO A 23 -4.96 17.45 -22.64
CA PRO A 23 -4.50 17.68 -21.26
C PRO A 23 -3.01 18.04 -21.20
N LYS A 24 -2.64 18.78 -20.16
CA LYS A 24 -1.27 19.27 -19.94
C LYS A 24 -0.22 18.15 -19.91
N SER A 25 -0.56 17.00 -19.30
CA SER A 25 0.32 15.83 -19.24
C SER A 25 -0.48 14.55 -18.97
N VAL A 26 0.10 13.42 -19.32
CA VAL A 26 -0.43 12.08 -19.01
C VAL A 26 -0.54 11.89 -17.51
N GLU A 27 0.45 12.32 -16.73
CA GLU A 27 0.46 12.21 -15.28
C GLU A 27 -0.67 13.01 -14.61
N ALA A 28 -0.97 14.22 -15.12
CA ALA A 28 -2.10 15.01 -14.61
C ALA A 28 -3.45 14.30 -14.83
N VAL A 29 -3.58 13.53 -15.90
CA VAL A 29 -4.80 12.73 -16.14
C VAL A 29 -4.84 11.50 -15.24
N HIS A 30 -3.71 10.85 -14.95
CA HIS A 30 -3.67 9.78 -13.94
C HIS A 30 -4.13 10.29 -12.57
N GLN A 31 -3.61 11.43 -12.11
CA GLN A 31 -4.02 12.04 -10.83
C GLN A 31 -5.51 12.43 -10.81
N LEU A 32 -6.03 12.93 -11.94
CA LEU A 32 -7.46 13.20 -12.06
C LEU A 32 -8.29 11.93 -11.91
N ILE A 33 -7.92 10.85 -12.62
CA ILE A 33 -8.65 9.58 -12.58
C ILE A 33 -8.54 8.95 -11.18
N ASP A 34 -7.37 8.95 -10.54
CA ASP A 34 -7.19 8.47 -9.16
C ASP A 34 -8.18 9.19 -8.21
N LYS A 35 -8.36 10.50 -8.38
CA LYS A 35 -9.31 11.28 -7.59
C LYS A 35 -10.77 10.98 -7.93
N LEU A 36 -11.09 10.76 -9.21
CA LEU A 36 -12.44 10.37 -9.64
C LEU A 36 -12.81 9.01 -9.07
N GLU A 37 -11.92 8.02 -9.18
CA GLU A 37 -12.10 6.68 -8.62
C GLU A 37 -12.34 6.72 -7.10
N TYR A 38 -11.55 7.51 -6.37
CA TYR A 38 -11.76 7.72 -4.94
C TYR A 38 -13.14 8.30 -4.61
N LEU A 39 -13.57 9.33 -5.35
CA LEU A 39 -14.88 9.97 -5.13
C LEU A 39 -16.05 9.04 -5.50
N MET A 40 -15.89 8.22 -6.54
CA MET A 40 -16.92 7.26 -6.96
C MET A 40 -17.13 6.14 -5.94
N GLN A 41 -16.10 5.79 -5.16
CA GLN A 41 -16.21 4.82 -4.06
C GLN A 41 -17.03 5.33 -2.87
N GLN A 42 -17.31 6.64 -2.80
CA GLN A 42 -18.11 7.27 -1.75
C GLN A 42 -19.61 7.34 -2.07
N ASP A 43 -20.14 6.40 -2.84
CA ASP A 43 -21.54 6.30 -3.27
C ASP A 43 -22.04 7.49 -4.12
N GLY A 44 -21.14 8.14 -4.85
CA GLY A 44 -21.44 9.30 -5.67
C GLY A 44 -21.51 9.00 -7.18
N TYR A 45 -22.39 9.75 -7.86
CA TYR A 45 -22.37 9.82 -9.33
C TYR A 45 -21.38 10.88 -9.78
N THR A 46 -20.55 10.56 -10.78
CA THR A 46 -19.63 11.52 -11.37
C THR A 46 -20.07 11.94 -12.75
N TYR A 47 -20.29 13.24 -12.96
CA TYR A 47 -20.63 13.82 -14.24
C TYR A 47 -19.42 14.54 -14.83
N ILE A 48 -18.92 14.03 -15.98
CA ILE A 48 -17.78 14.60 -16.69
C ILE A 48 -18.27 15.32 -17.93
N HIS A 49 -17.95 16.60 -18.07
CA HIS A 49 -18.34 17.39 -19.23
C HIS A 49 -17.32 18.46 -19.60
N CYS A 50 -17.34 18.86 -20.86
CA CYS A 50 -16.74 20.10 -21.37
C CYS A 50 -17.87 21.02 -21.90
N TRP A 51 -17.59 21.89 -22.87
CA TRP A 51 -18.66 22.68 -23.51
C TRP A 51 -19.49 21.83 -24.48
N GLY A 52 -18.83 21.13 -25.41
CA GLY A 52 -19.48 20.33 -26.44
C GLY A 52 -19.73 18.87 -26.11
N GLY A 53 -19.07 18.31 -25.09
CA GLY A 53 -19.17 16.90 -24.69
C GLY A 53 -18.49 15.92 -25.66
N VAL A 54 -17.66 16.38 -26.60
CA VAL A 54 -17.07 15.57 -27.68
C VAL A 54 -15.55 15.40 -27.53
N GLY A 55 -14.78 16.46 -27.76
CA GLY A 55 -13.31 16.39 -27.83
C GLY A 55 -12.67 16.17 -26.45
N ARG A 56 -12.67 17.19 -25.60
CA ARG A 56 -12.04 17.16 -24.27
C ARG A 56 -12.64 16.09 -23.35
N THR A 57 -13.98 15.99 -23.34
CA THR A 57 -14.69 14.95 -22.57
C THR A 57 -14.36 13.57 -23.10
N GLY A 58 -14.41 13.36 -24.42
CA GLY A 58 -14.08 12.09 -25.04
C GLY A 58 -12.63 11.65 -24.76
N THR A 59 -11.69 12.60 -24.70
CA THR A 59 -10.29 12.30 -24.33
C THR A 59 -10.19 11.79 -22.90
N ILE A 60 -10.82 12.46 -21.93
CA ILE A 60 -10.78 12.04 -20.52
C ILE A 60 -11.53 10.72 -20.31
N VAL A 61 -12.70 10.54 -20.93
CA VAL A 61 -13.47 9.29 -20.84
C VAL A 61 -12.67 8.13 -21.45
N ALA A 62 -12.04 8.31 -22.62
CA ALA A 62 -11.18 7.30 -23.21
C ALA A 62 -9.98 6.92 -22.29
N CYS A 63 -9.37 7.90 -21.60
CA CYS A 63 -8.34 7.63 -20.62
C CYS A 63 -8.88 6.87 -19.40
N TYR A 64 -10.09 7.19 -18.94
CA TYR A 64 -10.76 6.46 -17.86
C TYR A 64 -11.05 5.01 -18.27
N GLU A 65 -11.60 4.77 -19.45
CA GLU A 65 -11.84 3.41 -19.99
C GLU A 65 -10.52 2.61 -20.07
N ALA A 66 -9.42 3.25 -20.48
CA ALA A 66 -8.11 2.61 -20.52
C ALA A 66 -7.64 2.12 -19.14
N ARG A 67 -7.96 2.86 -18.08
CA ARG A 67 -7.62 2.50 -16.69
C ARG A 67 -8.45 1.34 -16.15
N GLN A 68 -9.66 1.13 -16.67
CA GLN A 68 -10.55 0.06 -16.24
C GLN A 68 -10.27 -1.27 -16.95
N MET A 69 -9.51 -1.24 -18.07
CA MET A 69 -9.18 -2.44 -18.84
C MET A 69 -7.94 -3.14 -18.30
N GLU A 70 -7.97 -4.44 -18.19
CA GLU A 70 -6.82 -5.28 -17.77
C GLU A 70 -5.66 -5.20 -18.78
N GLU A 71 -5.97 -5.24 -20.07
CA GLU A 71 -5.00 -5.10 -21.18
C GLU A 71 -5.47 -4.04 -22.17
N PRO A 72 -5.27 -2.75 -21.89
CA PRO A 72 -5.75 -1.69 -22.74
C PRO A 72 -4.96 -1.62 -24.05
N THR A 73 -5.69 -1.50 -25.17
CA THR A 73 -5.15 -1.09 -26.47
C THR A 73 -5.91 0.14 -26.95
N LEU A 74 -5.27 0.98 -27.77
CA LEU A 74 -5.93 2.16 -28.31
C LEU A 74 -7.24 1.81 -29.03
N GLU A 75 -7.24 0.73 -29.78
CA GLU A 75 -8.42 0.26 -30.53
C GLU A 75 -9.56 -0.14 -29.58
N LYS A 76 -9.29 -0.99 -28.57
CA LYS A 76 -10.29 -1.41 -27.57
C LYS A 76 -10.89 -0.19 -26.85
N VAL A 77 -10.03 0.72 -26.40
CA VAL A 77 -10.42 1.93 -25.67
C VAL A 77 -11.29 2.85 -26.53
N LEU A 78 -10.87 3.13 -27.75
CA LEU A 78 -11.66 3.98 -28.66
C LEU A 78 -12.97 3.33 -29.06
N THR A 79 -13.01 2.01 -29.22
CA THR A 79 -14.23 1.26 -29.52
C THR A 79 -15.23 1.34 -28.36
N ALA A 80 -14.79 1.05 -27.12
CA ALA A 80 -15.65 1.14 -25.94
C ALA A 80 -16.23 2.55 -25.76
N MET A 81 -15.37 3.58 -25.80
CA MET A 81 -15.78 4.96 -25.67
C MET A 81 -16.74 5.40 -26.80
N ARG A 82 -16.48 4.99 -28.06
CA ARG A 82 -17.34 5.34 -29.20
C ARG A 82 -18.69 4.64 -29.18
N ASN A 83 -18.75 3.41 -28.67
CA ASN A 83 -20.02 2.71 -28.48
C ASN A 83 -20.92 3.47 -27.49
N ASN A 84 -20.36 3.92 -26.36
CA ASN A 84 -21.08 4.76 -25.40
C ASN A 84 -21.47 6.12 -26.01
N PHE A 85 -20.61 6.71 -26.82
CA PHE A 85 -20.87 7.98 -27.52
C PHE A 85 -21.93 7.84 -28.61
N ALA A 86 -22.09 6.68 -29.24
CA ALA A 86 -23.05 6.42 -30.31
C ALA A 86 -24.51 6.63 -29.86
N GLU A 87 -24.81 6.53 -28.58
CA GLU A 87 -26.14 6.82 -28.02
C GLU A 87 -26.47 8.32 -27.99
N MET A 88 -25.47 9.17 -28.19
CA MET A 88 -25.65 10.62 -28.19
C MET A 88 -26.11 11.14 -29.53
N PRO A 89 -27.07 12.08 -29.62
CA PRO A 89 -27.51 12.66 -30.90
C PRO A 89 -26.39 13.24 -31.76
N LYS A 90 -25.31 13.73 -31.12
CA LYS A 90 -24.14 14.31 -31.79
C LYS A 90 -23.28 13.26 -32.54
N ALA A 91 -23.41 11.99 -32.21
CA ALA A 91 -22.64 10.92 -32.84
C ALA A 91 -22.95 10.80 -34.37
N SER A 92 -24.11 11.28 -34.81
CA SER A 92 -24.48 11.27 -36.22
C SER A 92 -23.58 12.16 -37.11
N TYR A 93 -22.92 13.19 -36.55
CA TYR A 93 -22.11 14.15 -37.30
C TYR A 93 -20.76 14.51 -36.65
N ARG A 94 -20.44 13.97 -35.44
CA ARG A 94 -19.15 14.19 -34.77
C ARG A 94 -18.55 12.89 -34.27
N LYS A 95 -17.22 12.84 -34.21
CA LYS A 95 -16.46 11.71 -33.65
C LYS A 95 -15.78 12.15 -32.36
N ALA A 96 -15.77 11.26 -31.37
CA ALA A 96 -15.10 11.48 -30.08
C ALA A 96 -13.95 10.45 -29.92
N PRO A 97 -12.76 10.83 -29.48
CA PRO A 97 -12.24 12.19 -29.41
C PRO A 97 -12.26 12.90 -30.77
N GLU A 98 -12.18 14.24 -30.77
CA GLU A 98 -12.50 15.05 -31.93
C GLU A 98 -11.30 15.25 -32.87
N THR A 99 -10.08 15.35 -32.32
CA THR A 99 -8.87 15.62 -33.11
C THR A 99 -7.87 14.47 -33.04
N GLN A 100 -6.95 14.48 -34.02
CA GLN A 100 -5.88 13.47 -34.04
C GLN A 100 -4.95 13.61 -32.83
N GLU A 101 -4.66 14.84 -32.39
CA GLU A 101 -3.85 15.13 -31.21
C GLU A 101 -4.48 14.54 -29.95
N GLN A 102 -5.79 14.58 -29.83
CA GLN A 102 -6.54 13.98 -28.72
C GLN A 102 -6.44 12.45 -28.77
N ILE A 103 -6.53 11.84 -29.95
CA ILE A 103 -6.34 10.39 -30.13
C ILE A 103 -4.91 9.99 -29.81
N ASP A 104 -3.92 10.77 -30.22
CA ASP A 104 -2.51 10.52 -29.92
C ASP A 104 -2.20 10.71 -28.42
N PHE A 105 -2.91 11.62 -27.76
CA PHE A 105 -2.84 11.72 -26.31
C PHE A 105 -3.37 10.45 -25.62
N VAL A 106 -4.53 9.95 -26.05
CA VAL A 106 -5.10 8.68 -25.53
C VAL A 106 -4.13 7.52 -25.78
N ARG A 107 -3.46 7.45 -26.94
CA ARG A 107 -2.44 6.43 -27.22
C ARG A 107 -1.31 6.46 -26.20
N ARG A 108 -0.73 7.66 -25.93
CA ARG A 108 0.33 7.82 -24.93
C ARG A 108 -0.17 7.44 -23.53
N PHE A 109 -1.42 7.75 -23.21
CA PHE A 109 -2.01 7.37 -21.93
C PHE A 109 -2.15 5.85 -21.80
N VAL A 110 -2.62 5.14 -22.84
CA VAL A 110 -2.71 3.68 -22.88
C VAL A 110 -1.34 3.03 -22.69
N GLU A 111 -0.30 3.55 -23.35
CA GLU A 111 1.07 3.08 -23.19
C GLU A 111 1.56 3.28 -21.73
N SER A 112 1.23 4.43 -21.14
CA SER A 112 1.59 4.71 -19.74
C SER A 112 0.86 3.81 -18.75
N CYS A 113 -0.38 3.39 -19.03
CA CYS A 113 -1.10 2.42 -18.20
C CYS A 113 -0.37 1.07 -18.16
N LYS A 114 0.12 0.58 -19.28
CA LYS A 114 0.91 -0.66 -19.37
C LYS A 114 2.21 -0.55 -18.58
N GLN A 115 2.91 0.57 -18.69
CA GLN A 115 4.15 0.83 -17.95
C GLN A 115 3.88 0.94 -16.45
N ARG A 116 2.79 1.62 -16.05
CA ARG A 116 2.37 1.79 -14.66
C ARG A 116 1.96 0.45 -14.04
N GLU A 117 1.25 -0.39 -14.76
CA GLU A 117 0.89 -1.74 -14.31
C GLU A 117 2.13 -2.62 -14.16
N GLY A 118 3.04 -2.60 -15.13
CA GLY A 118 4.32 -3.29 -15.03
C GLY A 118 5.17 -2.80 -13.86
N GLN A 119 5.23 -1.48 -13.65
CA GLN A 119 5.91 -0.87 -12.50
C GLN A 119 5.19 -1.15 -11.18
N LEU A 120 3.87 -1.26 -11.15
CA LEU A 120 3.12 -1.59 -9.95
C LEU A 120 3.33 -3.07 -9.55
N LYS A 121 3.33 -3.98 -10.53
CA LYS A 121 3.63 -5.40 -10.32
C LYS A 121 5.06 -5.63 -9.82
N LEU A 122 6.05 -4.93 -10.37
CA LEU A 122 7.44 -4.92 -9.89
C LEU A 122 7.58 -4.18 -8.55
N ARG A 123 6.81 -3.10 -8.35
CA ARG A 123 6.90 -2.26 -7.17
C ARG A 123 6.44 -2.94 -5.90
N THR A 124 5.40 -3.77 -5.94
CA THR A 124 4.77 -4.24 -4.70
C THR A 124 5.54 -5.42 -4.10
N LYS A 125 5.78 -6.48 -4.84
CA LYS A 125 6.37 -7.71 -4.31
C LYS A 125 7.87 -7.56 -4.01
N ASP A 126 8.65 -7.06 -4.95
CA ASP A 126 10.11 -6.96 -4.78
C ASP A 126 10.52 -5.83 -3.86
N ARG A 127 9.76 -4.73 -3.80
CA ARG A 127 10.01 -3.66 -2.83
C ARG A 127 9.63 -4.04 -1.41
N ILE A 128 8.50 -4.71 -1.20
CA ILE A 128 8.14 -5.24 0.12
C ILE A 128 9.18 -6.25 0.57
N ARG A 129 9.58 -7.17 -0.30
CA ARG A 129 10.65 -8.12 -0.05
C ARG A 129 11.97 -7.43 0.27
N GLY A 130 12.36 -6.46 -0.57
CA GLY A 130 13.56 -5.66 -0.38
C GLY A 130 13.56 -4.87 0.93
N SER A 131 12.41 -4.27 1.29
CA SER A 131 12.24 -3.55 2.55
C SER A 131 12.41 -4.47 3.76
N LEU A 132 11.72 -5.60 3.80
CA LEU A 132 11.82 -6.57 4.90
C LEU A 132 13.22 -7.16 5.01
N MET A 133 13.86 -7.52 3.88
CA MET A 133 15.20 -8.07 3.87
C MET A 133 16.27 -7.03 4.24
N ALA A 134 16.14 -5.79 3.77
CA ALA A 134 17.06 -4.72 4.13
C ALA A 134 16.94 -4.34 5.61
N GLY A 135 15.70 -4.29 6.14
CA GLY A 135 15.45 -4.11 7.56
C GLY A 135 16.11 -5.21 8.40
N ALA A 136 15.86 -6.48 8.07
CA ALA A 136 16.47 -7.61 8.76
C ALA A 136 18.01 -7.63 8.65
N ALA A 137 18.58 -7.24 7.49
CA ALA A 137 20.02 -7.13 7.33
C ALA A 137 20.61 -6.00 8.18
N GLY A 138 19.94 -4.86 8.25
CA GLY A 138 20.32 -3.73 9.10
C GLY A 138 20.25 -4.10 10.58
N ASP A 139 19.17 -4.72 11.01
CA ASP A 139 18.98 -5.26 12.35
C ASP A 139 20.06 -6.29 12.70
N ALA A 140 20.28 -7.28 11.86
CA ALA A 140 21.33 -8.31 12.10
C ALA A 140 22.73 -7.72 12.19
N LEU A 141 23.02 -6.63 11.48
CA LEU A 141 24.29 -5.92 11.59
C LEU A 141 24.38 -5.14 12.90
N GLY A 142 23.28 -4.49 13.30
CA GLY A 142 23.19 -3.65 14.50
C GLY A 142 23.09 -4.47 15.80
N TYR A 143 22.38 -5.57 15.79
CA TYR A 143 22.08 -6.39 16.95
C TYR A 143 23.33 -6.84 17.73
N THR A 144 24.38 -7.23 17.03
CA THR A 144 25.65 -7.63 17.63
C THR A 144 26.27 -6.53 18.49
N VAL A 145 26.04 -5.28 18.16
CA VAL A 145 26.65 -4.11 18.83
C VAL A 145 25.65 -3.27 19.63
N GLU A 146 24.38 -3.64 19.65
CA GLU A 146 23.27 -2.87 20.23
C GLU A 146 23.54 -2.44 21.70
N PHE A 147 24.12 -3.34 22.49
CA PHE A 147 24.42 -3.06 23.90
C PHE A 147 25.86 -2.65 24.16
N MET A 148 26.65 -2.39 23.11
CA MET A 148 28.05 -2.01 23.22
C MET A 148 28.22 -0.50 23.27
N SER A 149 29.17 -0.04 24.07
CA SER A 149 29.57 1.37 24.01
C SER A 149 30.29 1.64 22.68
N ARG A 150 30.20 2.88 22.18
CA ARG A 150 30.94 3.30 20.97
C ARG A 150 32.45 2.98 21.08
N LYS A 151 33.04 3.17 22.27
CA LYS A 151 34.45 2.85 22.53
C LYS A 151 34.74 1.38 22.33
N SER A 152 33.88 0.51 22.82
CA SER A 152 34.00 -0.95 22.67
C SER A 152 33.84 -1.38 21.21
N ILE A 153 32.85 -0.78 20.50
CA ILE A 153 32.64 -1.05 19.06
C ILE A 153 33.91 -0.70 18.24
N LEU A 154 34.44 0.52 18.46
CA LEU A 154 35.65 0.94 17.75
C LEU A 154 36.90 0.13 18.13
N ALA A 155 36.98 -0.33 19.34
CA ALA A 155 38.07 -1.21 19.78
C ALA A 155 38.02 -2.61 19.13
N GLN A 156 36.80 -3.15 18.98
CA GLN A 156 36.61 -4.51 18.43
C GLN A 156 36.59 -4.54 16.89
N TYR A 157 35.92 -3.54 16.27
CA TYR A 157 35.67 -3.54 14.81
C TYR A 157 36.46 -2.46 14.05
N GLY A 158 37.31 -1.70 14.73
CA GLY A 158 38.13 -0.63 14.12
C GLY A 158 37.36 0.70 13.92
N SER A 159 38.03 1.67 13.28
CA SER A 159 37.52 3.06 13.17
C SER A 159 36.22 3.20 12.38
N LYS A 160 35.87 2.23 11.53
CA LYS A 160 34.65 2.21 10.74
C LYS A 160 33.48 1.57 11.49
N GLY A 161 33.71 0.97 12.66
CA GLY A 161 32.72 0.17 13.37
C GLY A 161 32.43 -1.17 12.66
N ILE A 162 31.27 -1.77 12.98
CA ILE A 162 30.86 -3.03 12.36
C ILE A 162 30.45 -2.78 10.91
N THR A 163 31.02 -3.55 9.97
CA THR A 163 30.77 -3.45 8.53
C THR A 163 30.46 -4.81 7.90
N LYS A 164 30.47 -5.87 8.68
CA LYS A 164 30.17 -7.24 8.26
C LYS A 164 29.34 -7.90 9.33
N PHE A 165 28.49 -8.84 8.91
CA PHE A 165 27.73 -9.65 9.86
C PHE A 165 28.66 -10.44 10.78
N ASP A 166 28.30 -10.48 12.05
CA ASP A 166 28.87 -11.39 13.02
C ASP A 166 28.03 -12.68 12.96
N LEU A 167 28.65 -13.76 12.50
CA LEU A 167 27.93 -14.99 12.23
C LEU A 167 28.07 -15.97 13.39
N THR A 168 27.00 -16.72 13.64
CA THR A 168 27.02 -17.87 14.55
C THR A 168 27.91 -19.01 13.99
N SER A 169 28.12 -20.06 14.79
CA SER A 169 28.78 -21.28 14.35
C SER A 169 28.16 -21.95 13.13
N ASP A 170 26.89 -21.66 12.87
CA ASP A 170 26.10 -22.20 11.75
C ASP A 170 25.99 -21.22 10.57
N ASP A 171 26.91 -20.26 10.47
CA ASP A 171 26.97 -19.24 9.42
C ASP A 171 25.71 -18.39 9.29
N LYS A 172 25.00 -18.12 10.41
CA LYS A 172 23.78 -17.32 10.45
C LYS A 172 24.02 -15.99 11.15
N ALA A 173 23.58 -14.89 10.53
CA ALA A 173 23.43 -13.62 11.21
C ALA A 173 22.13 -13.62 12.00
N LEU A 174 22.19 -13.25 13.28
CA LEU A 174 21.00 -13.21 14.14
C LEU A 174 20.32 -11.85 14.04
N VAL A 175 19.01 -11.88 14.01
CA VAL A 175 18.14 -10.69 14.06
C VAL A 175 17.62 -10.48 15.47
N SER A 176 17.23 -9.24 15.83
CA SER A 176 16.61 -8.89 17.10
C SER A 176 15.08 -9.03 17.08
N ASP A 177 14.41 -8.55 18.13
CA ASP A 177 12.96 -8.41 18.20
C ASP A 177 12.44 -7.39 17.17
N ASP A 178 13.23 -6.45 16.69
CA ASP A 178 12.86 -5.48 15.65
C ASP A 178 12.42 -6.19 14.36
N THR A 179 13.21 -7.14 13.87
CA THR A 179 12.83 -7.96 12.70
C THR A 179 11.66 -8.88 13.02
N GLN A 180 11.65 -9.50 14.21
CA GLN A 180 10.54 -10.37 14.60
C GLN A 180 9.23 -9.60 14.58
N MET A 181 9.13 -8.47 15.28
CA MET A 181 7.91 -7.64 15.35
C MET A 181 7.51 -7.10 13.98
N THR A 182 8.46 -6.69 13.13
CA THR A 182 8.19 -6.27 11.75
C THR A 182 7.49 -7.38 10.95
N LEU A 183 7.96 -8.63 11.06
CA LEU A 183 7.35 -9.77 10.36
C LEU A 183 5.95 -10.08 10.90
N PHE A 184 5.75 -10.04 12.23
CA PHE A 184 4.44 -10.24 12.83
C PHE A 184 3.46 -9.12 12.47
N THR A 185 3.89 -7.86 12.40
CA THR A 185 3.10 -6.73 11.89
C THR A 185 2.64 -6.98 10.46
N ALA A 186 3.59 -7.30 9.58
CA ALA A 186 3.29 -7.56 8.16
C ALA A 186 2.31 -8.73 7.98
N CYS A 187 2.48 -9.81 8.76
CA CYS A 187 1.59 -10.96 8.70
C CYS A 187 0.18 -10.63 9.22
N GLY A 188 0.06 -9.88 10.33
CA GLY A 188 -1.23 -9.41 10.85
C GLY A 188 -1.97 -8.54 9.84
N MET A 189 -1.30 -7.57 9.21
CA MET A 189 -1.88 -6.74 8.16
C MET A 189 -2.34 -7.58 6.95
N LEU A 190 -1.51 -8.51 6.47
CA LEU A 190 -1.88 -9.41 5.37
C LEU A 190 -3.10 -10.24 5.71
N MET A 191 -3.19 -10.76 6.92
CA MET A 191 -4.34 -11.54 7.38
C MET A 191 -5.61 -10.69 7.38
N GLY A 192 -5.56 -9.47 7.94
CA GLY A 192 -6.69 -8.55 7.99
C GLY A 192 -7.21 -8.21 6.60
N VAL A 193 -6.33 -7.79 5.70
CA VAL A 193 -6.67 -7.47 4.31
C VAL A 193 -7.23 -8.68 3.57
N THR A 194 -6.58 -9.85 3.68
CA THR A 194 -7.03 -11.08 2.99
C THR A 194 -8.41 -11.52 3.47
N ARG A 195 -8.67 -11.50 4.78
CA ARG A 195 -9.99 -11.85 5.32
C ARG A 195 -11.06 -10.86 4.90
N GLY A 196 -10.74 -9.56 4.87
CA GLY A 196 -11.64 -8.52 4.37
C GLY A 196 -12.08 -8.82 2.93
N TYR A 197 -11.12 -9.06 2.04
CA TYR A 197 -11.40 -9.39 0.65
C TYR A 197 -12.16 -10.71 0.47
N MET A 198 -11.76 -11.78 1.17
CA MET A 198 -12.36 -13.11 0.96
C MET A 198 -13.74 -13.27 1.58
N ARG A 199 -14.05 -12.57 2.65
CA ARG A 199 -15.28 -12.79 3.44
C ARG A 199 -16.21 -11.58 3.44
N GLY A 200 -15.80 -10.45 2.85
CA GLY A 200 -16.58 -9.21 2.91
C GLY A 200 -16.76 -8.66 4.33
N ILE A 201 -15.97 -9.14 5.29
CA ILE A 201 -16.01 -8.70 6.69
C ILE A 201 -14.82 -7.79 6.90
N GLY A 202 -15.05 -6.48 6.85
CA GLY A 202 -14.06 -5.48 7.24
C GLY A 202 -13.88 -5.50 8.76
N GLY A 203 -12.74 -5.99 9.26
CA GLY A 203 -12.22 -5.67 10.59
C GLY A 203 -11.22 -4.52 10.46
N GLN A 204 -10.97 -3.81 11.55
CA GLN A 204 -9.90 -2.83 11.56
C GLN A 204 -8.56 -3.58 11.44
N PRO A 205 -7.65 -3.15 10.53
CA PRO A 205 -6.35 -3.82 10.36
C PRO A 205 -5.56 -3.94 11.67
N GLU A 206 -5.74 -2.98 12.57
CA GLU A 206 -5.10 -2.91 13.89
C GLU A 206 -5.44 -4.13 14.75
N GLU A 207 -6.68 -4.60 14.73
CA GLU A 207 -7.11 -5.77 15.52
C GLU A 207 -6.35 -7.05 15.11
N TYR A 208 -6.00 -7.15 13.82
CA TYR A 208 -5.21 -8.29 13.33
C TYR A 208 -3.73 -8.17 13.67
N VAL A 209 -3.21 -6.94 13.73
CA VAL A 209 -1.85 -6.68 14.20
C VAL A 209 -1.74 -6.96 15.69
N ASP A 210 -2.73 -6.55 16.49
CA ASP A 210 -2.81 -6.88 17.91
C ASP A 210 -2.80 -8.39 18.14
N GLY A 211 -3.59 -9.12 17.35
CA GLY A 211 -3.57 -10.58 17.38
C GLY A 211 -2.22 -11.18 17.01
N ALA A 212 -1.55 -10.63 16.00
CA ALA A 212 -0.22 -11.05 15.61
C ALA A 212 0.82 -10.77 16.72
N TYR A 213 0.70 -9.66 17.43
CA TYR A 213 1.57 -9.35 18.57
C TYR A 213 1.31 -10.24 19.76
N LEU A 214 0.09 -10.74 19.98
CA LEU A 214 -0.16 -11.78 20.97
C LEU A 214 0.52 -13.10 20.62
N ASP A 215 0.59 -13.46 19.33
CA ASP A 215 1.35 -14.63 18.87
C ASP A 215 2.86 -14.41 19.09
N TRP A 216 3.40 -13.22 18.75
CA TRP A 216 4.79 -12.89 19.04
C TRP A 216 5.07 -12.92 20.57
N TYR A 217 4.19 -12.34 21.39
CA TYR A 217 4.31 -12.36 22.83
C TYR A 217 4.35 -13.79 23.39
N TYR A 218 3.57 -14.71 22.80
CA TYR A 218 3.65 -16.12 23.13
C TYR A 218 5.04 -16.70 22.84
N THR A 219 5.67 -16.37 21.70
CA THR A 219 7.02 -16.85 21.39
C THR A 219 8.07 -16.37 22.38
N GLN A 220 7.85 -15.21 23.01
CA GLN A 220 8.77 -14.61 23.97
C GLN A 220 8.57 -15.11 25.42
N THR A 221 7.35 -15.50 25.79
CA THR A 221 6.96 -15.74 27.18
C THR A 221 6.37 -17.11 27.45
N GLY A 222 5.93 -17.83 26.41
CA GLY A 222 5.15 -19.06 26.54
C GLY A 222 3.71 -18.86 27.03
N LYS A 223 3.28 -17.62 27.30
CA LYS A 223 1.91 -17.32 27.78
C LYS A 223 0.92 -17.41 26.64
N LYS A 224 -0.02 -18.35 26.69
CA LYS A 224 -1.06 -18.57 25.71
C LYS A 224 -2.38 -17.98 26.17
N LYS A 225 -2.99 -17.08 25.41
CA LYS A 225 -4.35 -16.59 25.69
C LYS A 225 -5.32 -17.74 25.40
N GLN A 226 -6.14 -18.10 26.37
CA GLN A 226 -7.23 -19.05 26.16
C GLN A 226 -8.27 -18.43 25.22
N MET A 227 -8.31 -18.84 24.00
CA MET A 227 -9.38 -18.54 23.06
C MET A 227 -10.29 -19.76 22.92
N LEU A 228 -11.48 -19.57 22.36
CA LEU A 228 -12.56 -20.57 22.24
C LEU A 228 -12.15 -21.91 21.59
N THR A 229 -10.99 -21.95 20.93
CA THR A 229 -10.37 -23.20 20.42
C THR A 229 -8.90 -23.21 20.81
N ASN A 230 -8.44 -24.35 21.35
CA ASN A 230 -7.10 -24.49 21.97
C ASN A 230 -5.90 -24.21 21.05
N ASP A 231 -6.07 -24.13 19.72
CA ASP A 231 -4.98 -23.96 18.74
C ASP A 231 -5.14 -22.76 17.81
N PHE A 232 -6.05 -21.84 18.13
CA PHE A 232 -6.18 -20.64 17.31
C PHE A 232 -4.97 -19.73 17.50
N HIS A 233 -4.38 -19.31 16.39
CA HIS A 233 -3.34 -18.28 16.30
C HIS A 233 -3.60 -17.37 15.09
N TYR A 234 -3.10 -16.16 15.14
CA TYR A 234 -3.29 -15.15 14.09
C TYR A 234 -2.27 -15.30 12.98
N THR A 235 -1.08 -15.84 13.28
CA THR A 235 0.01 -15.91 12.31
C THR A 235 0.67 -17.29 12.33
N TRP A 236 1.01 -17.81 11.15
CA TRP A 236 1.82 -19.02 11.02
C TRP A 236 3.27 -18.82 11.50
N LEU A 237 3.70 -17.55 11.67
CA LEU A 237 5.04 -17.20 12.16
C LEU A 237 5.28 -17.70 13.59
N ARG A 238 4.21 -17.84 14.39
CA ARG A 238 4.31 -18.37 15.76
C ARG A 238 4.92 -19.77 15.83
N ASP A 239 4.69 -20.55 14.80
CA ASP A 239 5.10 -21.94 14.75
C ASP A 239 6.51 -22.15 14.14
N LEU A 240 7.18 -21.06 13.75
CA LEU A 240 8.54 -21.10 13.22
C LEU A 240 9.56 -21.14 14.38
N PRO A 241 10.37 -22.21 14.49
CA PRO A 241 11.38 -22.31 15.55
C PRO A 241 12.38 -21.15 15.56
N GLU A 242 12.72 -20.61 14.38
CA GLU A 242 13.65 -19.50 14.20
C GLU A 242 13.15 -18.20 14.85
N LEU A 243 11.82 -18.02 14.96
CA LEU A 243 11.20 -16.86 15.60
C LEU A 243 10.78 -17.11 17.05
N ALA A 244 10.90 -18.33 17.53
CA ALA A 244 10.56 -18.70 18.92
C ALA A 244 11.70 -18.42 19.92
N HIS A 245 12.67 -17.60 19.54
CA HIS A 245 13.80 -17.23 20.39
C HIS A 245 13.65 -15.82 20.94
N ARG A 246 13.98 -15.65 22.20
CA ARG A 246 14.06 -14.33 22.82
C ARG A 246 15.30 -13.59 22.30
N ARG A 247 15.06 -12.49 21.56
CA ARG A 247 16.10 -11.72 20.87
C ARG A 247 16.09 -10.27 21.35
N ALA A 248 16.51 -10.05 22.59
CA ALA A 248 16.56 -8.72 23.24
C ALA A 248 15.24 -7.92 23.22
N PRO A 249 14.04 -8.53 23.44
CA PRO A 249 12.79 -7.79 23.34
C PRO A 249 12.74 -6.64 24.32
N GLY A 250 12.37 -5.47 23.81
CA GLY A 250 12.23 -4.26 24.61
C GLY A 250 11.17 -4.42 25.71
N ASN A 251 11.47 -3.95 26.93
CA ASN A 251 10.52 -4.00 28.03
C ASN A 251 9.21 -3.28 27.73
N THR A 252 9.27 -2.20 26.95
CA THR A 252 8.09 -1.44 26.49
C THR A 252 7.18 -2.30 25.62
N CYS A 253 7.76 -3.01 24.66
CA CYS A 253 7.01 -3.91 23.75
C CYS A 253 6.38 -5.07 24.54
N LEU A 254 7.14 -5.69 25.45
CA LEU A 254 6.63 -6.78 26.29
C LEU A 254 5.51 -6.32 27.23
N SER A 255 5.63 -5.13 27.84
CA SER A 255 4.59 -4.60 28.75
C SER A 255 3.32 -4.19 27.99
N ALA A 256 3.45 -3.65 26.77
CA ALA A 256 2.32 -3.36 25.91
C ALA A 256 1.58 -4.64 25.51
N CYS A 257 2.31 -5.67 25.07
CA CYS A 257 1.73 -6.97 24.75
C CYS A 257 1.12 -7.67 25.97
N GLU A 258 1.71 -7.52 27.17
CA GLU A 258 1.11 -8.04 28.42
C GLU A 258 -0.23 -7.35 28.72
N SER A 259 -0.33 -6.01 28.53
CA SER A 259 -1.58 -5.28 28.72
C SER A 259 -2.64 -5.77 27.73
N LEU A 260 -2.26 -5.91 26.45
CA LEU A 260 -3.12 -6.47 25.40
C LEU A 260 -3.57 -7.91 25.74
N PHE A 261 -2.65 -8.74 26.23
CA PHE A 261 -2.94 -10.11 26.67
C PHE A 261 -3.96 -10.14 27.80
N GLN A 262 -3.86 -9.21 28.75
CA GLN A 262 -4.80 -9.07 29.86
C GLN A 262 -6.12 -8.39 29.48
N GLY A 263 -6.28 -7.93 28.23
CA GLY A 263 -7.45 -7.18 27.78
C GLY A 263 -7.54 -5.78 28.41
N LYS A 264 -6.41 -5.20 28.80
CA LYS A 264 -6.30 -3.84 29.33
C LYS A 264 -5.94 -2.87 28.21
N GLU A 265 -6.29 -1.61 28.41
CA GLU A 265 -5.83 -0.53 27.54
C GLU A 265 -4.30 -0.45 27.55
N VAL A 266 -3.71 -0.40 26.35
CA VAL A 266 -2.26 -0.27 26.22
C VAL A 266 -1.87 1.18 26.47
N GLN A 267 -1.19 1.41 27.58
CA GLN A 267 -0.62 2.72 27.91
C GLN A 267 0.90 2.64 27.78
N ASN A 268 1.46 3.46 26.92
CA ASN A 268 2.90 3.52 26.69
C ASN A 268 3.43 4.93 27.00
N ASN A 269 4.03 5.09 28.19
CA ASN A 269 4.66 6.34 28.61
C ASN A 269 6.19 6.31 28.45
N SER A 270 6.71 5.32 27.76
CA SER A 270 8.15 5.10 27.59
C SER A 270 8.61 5.57 26.20
N LYS A 271 9.85 6.01 26.13
CA LYS A 271 10.52 6.36 24.86
C LYS A 271 11.08 5.11 24.17
N GLY A 272 10.24 4.11 23.94
CA GLY A 272 10.65 2.95 23.15
C GLY A 272 10.87 3.32 21.68
N CYS A 273 11.96 2.86 21.08
CA CYS A 273 12.19 3.02 19.65
C CYS A 273 11.30 2.09 18.79
N GLY A 274 10.72 1.04 19.37
CA GLY A 274 9.88 0.07 18.67
C GLY A 274 8.57 0.60 18.09
N GLY A 275 8.21 1.84 18.30
CA GLY A 275 7.00 2.45 17.70
C GLY A 275 7.12 2.84 16.24
N VAL A 276 8.28 2.57 15.61
CA VAL A 276 8.57 2.94 14.20
C VAL A 276 8.71 1.70 13.31
N MET A 277 8.59 0.51 13.86
CA MET A 277 8.73 -0.77 13.17
C MET A 277 7.46 -1.18 12.43
#